data_39460bc553433a500aa3ddd6b29eef5c
#
_entry.id   39460bc553433a500aa3ddd6b29eef5c
#
_cell.length_a   1.000
_cell.length_b   1.000
_cell.length_c   1.000
_cell.angle_alpha   90.00
_cell.angle_beta   90.00
_cell.angle_gamma   90.00
#
_symmetry.space_group_name_H-M   'P 1'
#
loop_
_entity.id
_entity.type
_entity.pdbx_description
1 polymer ?
#
loop_
_entity_poly.entity_id
_entity_poly.type
_entity_poly.pdbx_seq_one_letter_code
_entity_poly.pdbx_strand_id
1 'polypeptide(L)'
;MLYGSDLKHLEQNATIDYRYEIVRKGIHLFSLSIPTIYFFISQQLALCLLLPITAVFIGIDTARYYIPAVSRWFYRWFGWLLRRHETDINRKQLTGASNVLISASLCVLLFPKVIAINAFAILIISDTTSALVGRRFGRHRFFAKSLEGSVAFFISAVIVILIAPKVSRLPAEYVVGIIAAAIGAIVEALPIRIDDNLSIPLTVGFSLWWLYLLLLPALDLTRLM
;
A
#
# COMPACT_ATOMS: atom_id res chain seq x y z
N MET A 1 -10.83 34.78 -26.90
CA MET A 1 -11.89 33.73 -26.71
C MET A 1 -11.33 32.28 -26.66
N LEU A 2 -10.06 32.08 -26.37
CA LEU A 2 -9.42 30.75 -26.29
C LEU A 2 -9.28 30.19 -24.86
N TYR A 3 -9.65 30.95 -23.85
CA TYR A 3 -9.42 30.61 -22.43
C TYR A 3 -10.45 29.62 -21.84
N GLY A 4 -11.62 29.49 -22.43
CA GLY A 4 -12.70 28.64 -21.90
C GLY A 4 -12.66 27.18 -22.36
N SER A 5 -12.08 26.90 -23.53
CA SER A 5 -11.91 25.55 -24.04
C SER A 5 -10.81 24.78 -23.31
N ASP A 6 -9.71 25.45 -23.00
CA ASP A 6 -8.56 24.86 -22.32
C ASP A 6 -8.89 24.49 -20.87
N LEU A 7 -9.68 25.32 -20.17
CA LEU A 7 -10.17 25.01 -18.82
C LEU A 7 -11.08 23.79 -18.79
N LYS A 8 -12.03 23.66 -19.77
CA LYS A 8 -12.89 22.48 -19.87
C LYS A 8 -12.10 21.21 -20.18
N HIS A 9 -11.08 21.27 -21.02
CA HIS A 9 -10.19 20.13 -21.30
C HIS A 9 -9.34 19.75 -20.08
N LEU A 10 -8.87 20.71 -19.28
CA LEU A 10 -8.14 20.46 -18.05
C LEU A 10 -9.05 19.84 -16.97
N GLU A 11 -10.27 20.34 -16.79
CA GLU A 11 -11.26 19.75 -15.88
C GLU A 11 -11.70 18.35 -16.31
N GLN A 12 -11.90 18.13 -17.61
CA GLN A 12 -12.28 16.84 -18.16
C GLN A 12 -11.15 15.80 -18.01
N ASN A 13 -9.90 16.19 -18.22
CA ASN A 13 -8.73 15.35 -17.97
C ASN A 13 -8.54 15.05 -16.48
N ALA A 14 -8.80 16.03 -15.59
CA ALA A 14 -8.73 15.84 -14.15
C ALA A 14 -9.82 14.88 -13.63
N THR A 15 -11.05 14.96 -14.17
CA THR A 15 -12.16 14.06 -13.80
C THR A 15 -11.95 12.63 -14.30
N ILE A 16 -11.41 12.46 -15.51
CA ILE A 16 -11.06 11.14 -16.07
C ILE A 16 -9.95 10.50 -15.19
N ASP A 17 -8.92 11.25 -14.83
CA ASP A 17 -7.81 10.78 -14.01
C ASP A 17 -8.29 10.37 -12.59
N TYR A 18 -9.27 11.09 -12.01
CA TYR A 18 -9.85 10.76 -10.72
C TYR A 18 -10.67 9.44 -10.74
N ARG A 19 -11.44 9.19 -11.82
CA ARG A 19 -12.20 7.94 -11.97
C ARG A 19 -11.29 6.72 -12.05
N TYR A 20 -10.22 6.81 -12.82
CA TYR A 20 -9.22 5.74 -12.90
C TYR A 20 -8.53 5.50 -11.55
N GLU A 21 -8.28 6.57 -10.79
CA GLU A 21 -7.74 6.44 -9.44
C GLU A 21 -8.69 5.68 -8.52
N ILE A 22 -9.99 5.97 -8.55
CA ILE A 22 -10.99 5.26 -7.75
C ILE A 22 -11.00 3.76 -8.09
N VAL A 23 -11.01 3.41 -9.37
CA VAL A 23 -11.00 2.00 -9.79
C VAL A 23 -9.71 1.31 -9.33
N ARG A 24 -8.56 1.95 -9.53
CA ARG A 24 -7.26 1.42 -9.09
C ARG A 24 -7.22 1.22 -7.59
N LYS A 25 -7.72 2.18 -6.81
CA LYS A 25 -7.80 2.08 -5.35
C LYS A 25 -8.85 1.05 -4.90
N GLY A 26 -9.91 0.85 -5.66
CA GLY A 26 -10.85 -0.26 -5.43
C GLY A 26 -10.18 -1.63 -5.58
N ILE A 27 -9.40 -1.81 -6.67
CA ILE A 27 -8.61 -3.03 -6.87
C ILE A 27 -7.56 -3.19 -5.76
N HIS A 28 -6.88 -2.10 -5.38
CA HIS A 28 -5.93 -2.11 -4.28
C HIS A 28 -6.61 -2.50 -2.95
N LEU A 29 -7.81 -1.97 -2.68
CA LEU A 29 -8.58 -2.32 -1.49
C LEU A 29 -8.94 -3.82 -1.46
N PHE A 30 -9.16 -4.47 -2.62
CA PHE A 30 -9.37 -5.91 -2.69
C PHE A 30 -8.17 -6.71 -2.15
N SER A 31 -6.95 -6.14 -2.19
CA SER A 31 -5.75 -6.76 -1.60
C SER A 31 -5.83 -6.88 -0.06
N LEU A 32 -6.83 -6.26 0.60
CA LEU A 32 -7.12 -6.50 2.02
C LEU A 32 -7.50 -7.97 2.30
N SER A 33 -7.93 -8.71 1.25
CA SER A 33 -8.11 -10.16 1.33
C SER A 33 -6.84 -10.90 1.76
N ILE A 34 -5.65 -10.39 1.41
CA ILE A 34 -4.36 -11.01 1.76
C ILE A 34 -4.15 -11.09 3.28
N PRO A 35 -4.14 -9.98 4.05
CA PRO A 35 -3.99 -10.05 5.50
C PRO A 35 -5.19 -10.72 6.17
N THR A 36 -6.39 -10.62 5.59
CA THR A 36 -7.59 -11.31 6.10
C THR A 36 -7.45 -12.83 5.98
N ILE A 37 -7.07 -13.35 4.83
CA ILE A 37 -6.83 -14.78 4.63
C ILE A 37 -5.65 -15.25 5.48
N TYR A 38 -4.58 -14.46 5.52
CA TYR A 38 -3.40 -14.78 6.32
C TYR A 38 -3.72 -14.90 7.81
N PHE A 39 -4.71 -14.18 8.31
CA PHE A 39 -5.17 -14.34 9.69
C PHE A 39 -5.58 -15.78 10.01
N PHE A 40 -6.20 -16.50 9.07
CA PHE A 40 -6.74 -17.85 9.26
C PHE A 40 -5.78 -18.99 8.89
N ILE A 41 -4.72 -18.72 8.14
CA ILE A 41 -3.79 -19.75 7.65
C ILE A 41 -2.41 -19.65 8.31
N SER A 42 -1.59 -20.70 8.24
CA SER A 42 -0.22 -20.67 8.73
C SER A 42 0.68 -19.80 7.85
N GLN A 43 1.81 -19.32 8.42
CA GLN A 43 2.82 -18.57 7.68
C GLN A 43 3.37 -19.38 6.49
N GLN A 44 3.62 -20.69 6.70
CA GLN A 44 4.13 -21.57 5.65
C GLN A 44 3.16 -21.65 4.47
N LEU A 45 1.86 -21.85 4.74
CA LEU A 45 0.85 -21.92 3.70
C LEU A 45 0.70 -20.56 2.98
N ALA A 46 0.74 -19.45 3.73
CA ALA A 46 0.71 -18.12 3.13
C ALA A 46 1.90 -17.89 2.18
N LEU A 47 3.11 -18.26 2.57
CA LEU A 47 4.29 -18.16 1.70
C LEU A 47 4.22 -19.09 0.49
N CYS A 48 3.73 -20.33 0.67
CA CYS A 48 3.52 -21.26 -0.44
C CYS A 48 2.54 -20.71 -1.51
N LEU A 49 1.58 -19.88 -1.11
CA LEU A 49 0.63 -19.25 -2.02
C LEU A 49 1.20 -17.94 -2.60
N LEU A 50 1.74 -17.07 -1.74
CA LEU A 50 2.18 -15.74 -2.15
C LEU A 50 3.42 -15.75 -3.05
N LEU A 51 4.43 -16.58 -2.74
CA LEU A 51 5.68 -16.57 -3.51
C LEU A 51 5.51 -16.96 -4.98
N PRO A 52 4.78 -18.04 -5.34
CA PRO A 52 4.54 -18.37 -6.75
C PRO A 52 3.73 -17.29 -7.46
N ILE A 53 2.68 -16.75 -6.82
CA ILE A 53 1.86 -15.67 -7.40
C ILE A 53 2.74 -14.45 -7.66
N THR A 54 3.54 -14.04 -6.68
CA THR A 54 4.48 -12.91 -6.80
C THR A 54 5.48 -13.14 -7.94
N ALA A 55 6.05 -14.34 -8.05
CA ALA A 55 6.96 -14.69 -9.13
C ALA A 55 6.32 -14.59 -10.52
N VAL A 56 5.07 -15.04 -10.67
CA VAL A 56 4.31 -14.92 -11.92
C VAL A 56 4.08 -13.45 -12.28
N PHE A 57 3.67 -12.61 -11.32
CA PHE A 57 3.43 -11.19 -11.58
C PHE A 57 4.72 -10.45 -11.96
N ILE A 58 5.83 -10.69 -11.25
CA ILE A 58 7.14 -10.15 -11.60
C ILE A 58 7.57 -10.64 -12.99
N GLY A 59 7.34 -11.93 -13.29
CA GLY A 59 7.64 -12.52 -14.58
C GLY A 59 6.90 -11.84 -15.73
N ILE A 60 5.59 -11.62 -15.59
CA ILE A 60 4.76 -10.91 -16.58
C ILE A 60 5.21 -9.45 -16.71
N ASP A 61 5.43 -8.76 -15.59
CA ASP A 61 5.89 -7.37 -15.59
C ASP A 61 7.27 -7.21 -16.24
N THR A 62 8.15 -8.16 -16.06
CA THR A 62 9.46 -8.16 -16.71
C THR A 62 9.33 -8.53 -18.18
N ALA A 63 8.59 -9.59 -18.51
CA ALA A 63 8.42 -10.09 -19.87
C ALA A 63 7.80 -9.05 -20.81
N ARG A 64 6.91 -8.18 -20.32
CA ARG A 64 6.30 -7.11 -21.15
C ARG A 64 7.32 -6.12 -21.73
N TYR A 65 8.51 -5.99 -21.14
CA TYR A 65 9.56 -5.11 -21.64
C TYR A 65 10.45 -5.77 -22.72
N TYR A 66 10.47 -7.10 -22.77
CA TYR A 66 11.36 -7.84 -23.66
C TYR A 66 10.63 -8.65 -24.73
N ILE A 67 9.37 -9.04 -24.49
CA ILE A 67 8.60 -9.90 -25.39
C ILE A 67 7.41 -9.11 -25.99
N PRO A 68 7.46 -8.78 -27.32
CA PRO A 68 6.43 -7.94 -27.95
C PRO A 68 5.01 -8.52 -27.87
N ALA A 69 4.87 -9.87 -27.86
CA ALA A 69 3.56 -10.51 -27.71
C ALA A 69 2.96 -10.28 -26.33
N VAL A 70 3.76 -10.43 -25.27
CA VAL A 70 3.36 -10.16 -23.87
C VAL A 70 3.04 -8.68 -23.69
N SER A 71 3.87 -7.80 -24.26
CA SER A 71 3.65 -6.36 -24.25
C SER A 71 2.27 -5.99 -24.82
N ARG A 72 1.98 -6.44 -26.04
CA ARG A 72 0.68 -6.16 -26.69
C ARG A 72 -0.51 -6.68 -25.88
N TRP A 73 -0.43 -7.92 -25.41
CA TRP A 73 -1.45 -8.52 -24.55
C TRP A 73 -1.65 -7.72 -23.27
N PHE A 74 -0.57 -7.43 -22.56
CA PHE A 74 -0.60 -6.74 -21.27
C PHE A 74 -1.19 -5.32 -21.38
N TYR A 75 -0.69 -4.51 -22.32
CA TYR A 75 -1.20 -3.14 -22.50
C TYR A 75 -2.62 -3.09 -23.04
N ARG A 76 -3.06 -4.09 -23.80
CA ARG A 76 -4.45 -4.20 -24.28
C ARG A 76 -5.43 -4.38 -23.12
N TRP A 77 -5.07 -5.17 -22.12
CA TRP A 77 -5.99 -5.52 -21.03
C TRP A 77 -5.79 -4.63 -19.78
N PHE A 78 -4.57 -4.24 -19.47
CA PHE A 78 -4.21 -3.57 -18.22
C PHE A 78 -3.65 -2.15 -18.43
N GLY A 79 -3.37 -1.72 -19.66
CA GLY A 79 -2.72 -0.43 -19.94
C GLY A 79 -3.46 0.77 -19.35
N TRP A 80 -4.79 0.70 -19.28
CA TRP A 80 -5.65 1.76 -18.72
C TRP A 80 -5.56 1.89 -17.19
N LEU A 81 -5.05 0.86 -16.48
CA LEU A 81 -4.85 0.85 -15.03
C LEU A 81 -3.49 1.39 -14.61
N LEU A 82 -2.54 1.46 -15.54
CA LEU A 82 -1.16 1.82 -15.23
C LEU A 82 -1.00 3.32 -14.95
N ARG A 83 -0.09 3.63 -14.04
CA ARG A 83 0.38 5.00 -13.84
C ARG A 83 1.29 5.42 -15.00
N ARG A 84 1.37 6.72 -15.29
CA ARG A 84 2.22 7.26 -16.38
C ARG A 84 3.68 6.78 -16.29
N HIS A 85 4.23 6.67 -15.08
CA HIS A 85 5.60 6.19 -14.89
C HIS A 85 5.75 4.68 -15.07
N GLU A 86 4.68 3.90 -14.87
CA GLU A 86 4.67 2.44 -15.10
C GLU A 86 4.57 2.08 -16.61
N THR A 87 4.16 3.04 -17.43
CA THR A 87 4.13 2.89 -18.90
C THR A 87 5.44 3.29 -19.57
N ASP A 88 6.38 3.91 -18.83
CA ASP A 88 7.67 4.35 -19.37
C ASP A 88 8.59 3.15 -19.62
N ILE A 89 8.72 2.76 -20.89
CA ILE A 89 9.57 1.63 -21.35
C ILE A 89 11.03 1.83 -20.95
N ASN A 90 11.50 3.07 -20.84
CA ASN A 90 12.90 3.35 -20.50
C ASN A 90 13.20 3.11 -19.01
N ARG A 91 12.23 3.27 -18.14
CA ARG A 91 12.40 3.10 -16.69
C ARG A 91 12.22 1.67 -16.20
N LYS A 92 11.56 0.80 -16.98
CA LYS A 92 11.33 -0.63 -16.67
C LYS A 92 10.88 -0.88 -15.22
N GLN A 93 9.89 -0.13 -14.76
CA GLN A 93 9.38 -0.25 -13.39
C GLN A 93 8.32 -1.34 -13.29
N LEU A 94 8.28 -2.01 -12.14
CA LEU A 94 7.21 -2.95 -11.82
C LEU A 94 5.88 -2.21 -11.61
N THR A 95 4.77 -2.89 -11.85
CA THR A 95 3.44 -2.34 -11.58
C THR A 95 3.16 -2.27 -10.10
N GLY A 96 2.20 -1.42 -9.70
CA GLY A 96 1.72 -1.37 -8.32
C GLY A 96 1.23 -2.73 -7.82
N ALA A 97 0.65 -3.57 -8.68
CA ALA A 97 0.21 -4.92 -8.31
C ALA A 97 1.38 -5.83 -7.92
N SER A 98 2.47 -5.83 -8.70
CA SER A 98 3.69 -6.57 -8.34
C SER A 98 4.31 -6.05 -7.04
N ASN A 99 4.35 -4.72 -6.85
CA ASN A 99 4.88 -4.12 -5.62
C ASN A 99 4.04 -4.50 -4.39
N VAL A 100 2.71 -4.57 -4.49
CA VAL A 100 1.80 -5.05 -3.43
C VAL A 100 2.09 -6.51 -3.08
N LEU A 101 2.25 -7.38 -4.07
CA LEU A 101 2.53 -8.81 -3.84
C LEU A 101 3.93 -9.05 -3.24
N ILE A 102 4.95 -8.32 -3.72
CA ILE A 102 6.29 -8.34 -3.14
C ILE A 102 6.23 -7.92 -1.68
N SER A 103 5.53 -6.83 -1.40
CA SER A 103 5.38 -6.30 -0.05
C SER A 103 4.65 -7.28 0.88
N ALA A 104 3.56 -7.91 0.40
CA ALA A 104 2.85 -8.93 1.15
C ALA A 104 3.75 -10.12 1.48
N SER A 105 4.50 -10.61 0.50
CA SER A 105 5.46 -11.70 0.67
C SER A 105 6.54 -11.36 1.68
N LEU A 106 7.10 -10.14 1.60
CA LEU A 106 8.12 -9.66 2.53
C LEU A 106 7.56 -9.48 3.96
N CYS A 107 6.34 -8.92 4.09
CA CYS A 107 5.72 -8.77 5.41
C CYS A 107 5.48 -10.13 6.08
N VAL A 108 4.98 -11.11 5.32
CA VAL A 108 4.75 -12.48 5.84
C VAL A 108 6.07 -13.18 6.18
N LEU A 109 7.14 -12.93 5.41
CA LEU A 109 8.44 -13.56 5.61
C LEU A 109 9.20 -12.97 6.81
N LEU A 110 9.19 -11.64 6.95
CA LEU A 110 10.06 -10.91 7.88
C LEU A 110 9.43 -10.73 9.26
N PHE A 111 8.11 -10.55 9.34
CA PHE A 111 7.46 -10.13 10.57
C PHE A 111 6.63 -11.25 11.23
N PRO A 112 6.53 -11.24 12.57
CA PRO A 112 5.50 -11.98 13.27
C PRO A 112 4.11 -11.69 12.68
N LYS A 113 3.23 -12.69 12.70
CA LYS A 113 1.93 -12.66 12.02
C LYS A 113 1.09 -11.43 12.37
N VAL A 114 1.03 -11.06 13.66
CA VAL A 114 0.29 -9.89 14.13
C VAL A 114 0.81 -8.60 13.51
N ILE A 115 2.12 -8.45 13.40
CA ILE A 115 2.78 -7.26 12.83
C ILE A 115 2.54 -7.21 11.32
N ALA A 116 2.73 -8.34 10.60
CA ALA A 116 2.51 -8.41 9.17
C ALA A 116 1.08 -8.03 8.79
N ILE A 117 0.07 -8.54 9.52
CA ILE A 117 -1.34 -8.23 9.28
C ILE A 117 -1.62 -6.73 9.51
N ASN A 118 -1.16 -6.16 10.63
CA ASN A 118 -1.36 -4.75 10.93
C ASN A 118 -0.67 -3.84 9.91
N ALA A 119 0.60 -4.08 9.59
CA ALA A 119 1.38 -3.28 8.66
C ALA A 119 0.77 -3.28 7.25
N PHE A 120 0.33 -4.46 6.78
CA PHE A 120 -0.25 -4.59 5.45
C PHE A 120 -1.67 -4.03 5.39
N ALA A 121 -2.48 -4.19 6.44
CA ALA A 121 -3.82 -3.57 6.53
C ALA A 121 -3.72 -2.04 6.55
N ILE A 122 -2.75 -1.47 7.27
CA ILE A 122 -2.47 -0.01 7.26
C ILE A 122 -2.11 0.44 5.84
N LEU A 123 -1.20 -0.26 5.15
CA LEU A 123 -0.90 0.07 3.75
C LEU A 123 -2.19 0.17 2.93
N ILE A 124 -2.99 -0.89 2.88
CA ILE A 124 -4.12 -0.98 1.96
C ILE A 124 -5.18 0.08 2.27
N ILE A 125 -5.56 0.23 3.53
CA ILE A 125 -6.63 1.15 3.95
C ILE A 125 -6.14 2.59 3.94
N SER A 126 -4.98 2.86 4.53
CA SER A 126 -4.56 4.24 4.79
C SER A 126 -3.98 4.91 3.55
N ASP A 127 -3.25 4.19 2.68
CA ASP A 127 -2.81 4.71 1.38
C ASP A 127 -4.02 4.96 0.45
N THR A 128 -5.05 4.11 0.51
CA THR A 128 -6.29 4.35 -0.24
C THR A 128 -6.98 5.61 0.25
N THR A 129 -7.15 5.76 1.56
CA THR A 129 -7.83 6.91 2.18
C THR A 129 -7.06 8.20 1.92
N SER A 130 -5.74 8.18 2.13
CA SER A 130 -4.85 9.31 1.85
C SER A 130 -4.97 9.79 0.40
N ALA A 131 -4.88 8.88 -0.56
CA ALA A 131 -4.95 9.22 -1.97
C ALA A 131 -6.30 9.82 -2.37
N LEU A 132 -7.42 9.27 -1.88
CA LEU A 132 -8.76 9.76 -2.21
C LEU A 132 -9.04 11.11 -1.56
N VAL A 133 -8.73 11.26 -0.26
CA VAL A 133 -8.91 12.51 0.47
C VAL A 133 -7.96 13.59 -0.06
N GLY A 134 -6.69 13.25 -0.24
CA GLY A 134 -5.68 14.18 -0.73
C GLY A 134 -6.00 14.73 -2.13
N ARG A 135 -6.55 13.91 -3.03
CA ARG A 135 -6.97 14.36 -4.37
C ARG A 135 -8.24 15.20 -4.35
N ARG A 136 -9.19 14.88 -3.48
CA ARG A 136 -10.49 15.57 -3.44
C ARG A 136 -10.46 16.84 -2.61
N PHE A 137 -9.74 16.83 -1.49
CA PHE A 137 -9.79 17.89 -0.49
C PHE A 137 -8.43 18.54 -0.22
N GLY A 138 -7.33 18.03 -0.82
CA GLY A 138 -5.98 18.54 -0.60
C GLY A 138 -5.85 19.99 -1.05
N ARG A 139 -5.58 20.88 -0.11
CA ARG A 139 -5.36 22.31 -0.33
C ARG A 139 -3.97 22.76 0.12
N HIS A 140 -3.47 22.15 1.19
CA HIS A 140 -2.19 22.50 1.79
C HIS A 140 -1.13 21.49 1.40
N ARG A 141 -0.02 21.96 0.83
CA ARG A 141 1.09 21.09 0.46
C ARG A 141 1.85 20.66 1.72
N PHE A 142 2.09 19.36 1.83
CA PHE A 142 2.88 18.77 2.90
C PHE A 142 3.89 17.78 2.29
N PHE A 143 5.17 18.17 2.23
CA PHE A 143 6.22 17.45 1.50
C PHE A 143 5.81 17.14 0.05
N ALA A 144 5.73 15.86 -0.31
CA ALA A 144 5.34 15.41 -1.65
C ALA A 144 3.83 15.26 -1.85
N LYS A 145 3.05 15.34 -0.78
CA LYS A 145 1.60 15.09 -0.75
C LYS A 145 0.83 16.32 -0.25
N SER A 146 -0.43 16.11 0.16
CA SER A 146 -1.23 17.13 0.84
C SER A 146 -1.36 16.83 2.33
N LEU A 147 -1.46 17.85 3.15
CA LEU A 147 -1.65 17.73 4.59
C LEU A 147 -2.93 16.95 4.91
N GLU A 148 -4.02 17.25 4.19
CA GLU A 148 -5.32 16.59 4.34
C GLU A 148 -5.22 15.09 4.03
N GLY A 149 -4.43 14.72 3.01
CA GLY A 149 -4.15 13.33 2.68
C GLY A 149 -3.38 12.62 3.78
N SER A 150 -2.30 13.24 4.28
CA SER A 150 -1.47 12.65 5.35
C SER A 150 -2.22 12.55 6.69
N VAL A 151 -3.08 13.52 7.02
CA VAL A 151 -3.97 13.42 8.18
C VAL A 151 -4.98 12.29 8.00
N ALA A 152 -5.56 12.14 6.82
CA ALA A 152 -6.47 11.04 6.51
C ALA A 152 -5.78 9.67 6.59
N PHE A 153 -4.50 9.58 6.15
CA PHE A 153 -3.68 8.39 6.36
C PHE A 153 -3.58 8.07 7.85
N PHE A 154 -3.15 9.02 8.66
CA PHE A 154 -2.95 8.81 10.09
C PHE A 154 -4.25 8.38 10.80
N ILE A 155 -5.36 9.08 10.56
CA ILE A 155 -6.65 8.76 11.18
C ILE A 155 -7.10 7.34 10.80
N SER A 156 -7.03 6.99 9.51
CA SER A 156 -7.41 5.66 9.05
C SER A 156 -6.47 4.56 9.57
N ALA A 157 -5.17 4.84 9.69
CA ALA A 157 -4.21 3.93 10.29
C ALA A 157 -4.51 3.67 11.78
N VAL A 158 -4.89 4.71 12.53
CA VAL A 158 -5.35 4.56 13.93
C VAL A 158 -6.60 3.70 13.99
N ILE A 159 -7.58 3.89 13.10
CA ILE A 159 -8.78 3.03 13.04
C ILE A 159 -8.39 1.57 12.78
N VAL A 160 -7.47 1.33 11.85
CA VAL A 160 -6.95 -0.04 11.60
C VAL A 160 -6.32 -0.60 12.87
N ILE A 161 -5.48 0.16 13.57
CA ILE A 161 -4.86 -0.28 14.83
C ILE A 161 -5.90 -0.61 15.90
N LEU A 162 -7.00 0.11 15.98
CA LEU A 162 -8.05 -0.17 16.96
C LEU A 162 -8.81 -1.48 16.67
N ILE A 163 -8.96 -1.85 15.40
CA ILE A 163 -9.77 -3.00 14.95
C ILE A 163 -8.91 -4.25 14.74
N ALA A 164 -7.70 -4.09 14.20
CA ALA A 164 -6.82 -5.19 13.81
C ALA A 164 -6.39 -6.06 15.01
N PRO A 165 -6.05 -7.32 14.79
CA PRO A 165 -5.69 -8.27 15.84
C PRO A 165 -4.47 -7.78 16.65
N LYS A 166 -4.47 -8.15 17.94
CA LYS A 166 -3.43 -7.87 18.92
C LYS A 166 -2.96 -9.17 19.57
N VAL A 167 -1.83 -9.11 20.27
CA VAL A 167 -1.31 -10.26 21.00
C VAL A 167 -2.12 -10.50 22.28
N SER A 168 -2.31 -9.49 23.12
CA SER A 168 -2.97 -9.58 24.43
C SER A 168 -3.99 -8.47 24.69
N ARG A 169 -4.23 -7.60 23.70
CA ARG A 169 -5.13 -6.44 23.79
C ARG A 169 -4.80 -5.47 24.93
N LEU A 170 -3.54 -5.40 25.34
CA LEU A 170 -3.09 -4.44 26.35
C LEU A 170 -3.17 -3.01 25.82
N PRO A 171 -3.53 -2.00 26.65
CA PRO A 171 -3.53 -0.60 26.22
C PRO A 171 -2.21 -0.14 25.58
N ALA A 172 -1.08 -0.66 26.06
CA ALA A 172 0.24 -0.35 25.51
C ALA A 172 0.42 -0.81 24.06
N GLU A 173 -0.23 -1.89 23.62
CA GLU A 173 -0.20 -2.32 22.21
C GLU A 173 -0.85 -1.32 21.27
N TYR A 174 -1.91 -0.63 21.72
CA TYR A 174 -2.56 0.43 20.97
C TYR A 174 -1.66 1.67 20.88
N VAL A 175 -0.96 2.02 21.94
CA VAL A 175 0.02 3.13 21.93
C VAL A 175 1.14 2.84 20.95
N VAL A 176 1.73 1.63 20.99
CA VAL A 176 2.73 1.16 20.03
C VAL A 176 2.20 1.29 18.59
N GLY A 177 0.97 0.84 18.36
CA GLY A 177 0.33 0.93 17.06
C GLY A 177 0.12 2.37 16.58
N ILE A 178 -0.31 3.28 17.45
CA ILE A 178 -0.52 4.70 17.12
C ILE A 178 0.81 5.38 16.77
N ILE A 179 1.89 5.08 17.49
CA ILE A 179 3.23 5.60 17.18
C ILE A 179 3.69 5.10 15.81
N ALA A 180 3.52 3.80 15.53
CA ALA A 180 3.86 3.23 14.23
C ALA A 180 3.00 3.82 13.08
N ALA A 181 1.72 4.09 13.33
CA ALA A 181 0.83 4.78 12.38
C ALA A 181 1.30 6.22 12.08
N ALA A 182 1.78 6.95 13.09
CA ALA A 182 2.36 8.28 12.91
C ALA A 182 3.64 8.24 12.07
N ILE A 183 4.53 7.27 12.32
CA ILE A 183 5.75 7.06 11.51
C ILE A 183 5.35 6.72 10.06
N GLY A 184 4.36 5.83 9.86
CA GLY A 184 3.85 5.49 8.54
C GLY A 184 3.30 6.70 7.77
N ALA A 185 2.54 7.59 8.45
CA ALA A 185 2.02 8.81 7.86
C ALA A 185 3.12 9.80 7.45
N ILE A 186 4.20 9.90 8.22
CA ILE A 186 5.37 10.73 7.87
C ILE A 186 6.05 10.16 6.64
N VAL A 187 6.31 8.84 6.61
CA VAL A 187 6.98 8.17 5.49
C VAL A 187 6.16 8.28 4.21
N GLU A 188 4.84 8.14 4.29
CA GLU A 188 3.92 8.35 3.16
C GLU A 188 4.01 9.76 2.57
N ALA A 189 4.21 10.78 3.41
CA ALA A 189 4.32 12.18 2.97
C ALA A 189 5.68 12.51 2.32
N LEU A 190 6.75 11.76 2.64
CA LEU A 190 8.10 12.05 2.17
C LEU A 190 8.28 11.70 0.67
N PRO A 191 9.11 12.46 -0.07
CA PRO A 191 9.44 12.20 -1.47
C PRO A 191 10.44 11.04 -1.62
N ILE A 192 10.07 9.86 -1.17
CA ILE A 192 10.91 8.67 -1.27
C ILE A 192 10.83 8.10 -2.68
N ARG A 193 11.96 7.62 -3.23
CA ARG A 193 12.02 7.03 -4.58
C ARG A 193 11.49 5.59 -4.66
N ILE A 194 11.20 4.97 -3.51
CA ILE A 194 10.65 3.62 -3.40
C ILE A 194 9.12 3.72 -3.48
N ASP A 195 8.48 2.77 -4.14
CA ASP A 195 7.02 2.71 -4.25
C ASP A 195 6.36 2.63 -2.86
N ASP A 196 5.27 3.37 -2.67
CA ASP A 196 4.54 3.45 -1.38
C ASP A 196 4.04 2.07 -0.92
N ASN A 197 3.68 1.19 -1.87
CA ASN A 197 3.25 -0.17 -1.57
C ASN A 197 4.35 -1.02 -0.91
N LEU A 198 5.61 -0.62 -1.02
CA LEU A 198 6.74 -1.30 -0.41
C LEU A 198 7.25 -0.55 0.84
N SER A 199 7.43 0.77 0.73
CA SER A 199 8.01 1.59 1.80
C SER A 199 7.12 1.67 3.04
N ILE A 200 5.81 1.87 2.87
CA ILE A 200 4.87 2.02 3.99
C ILE A 200 4.81 0.76 4.86
N PRO A 201 4.47 -0.44 4.33
CA PRO A 201 4.27 -1.60 5.19
C PRO A 201 5.57 -2.11 5.81
N LEU A 202 6.72 -1.96 5.12
CA LEU A 202 8.00 -2.31 5.72
C LEU A 202 8.35 -1.35 6.86
N THR A 203 8.18 -0.04 6.68
CA THR A 203 8.46 0.93 7.73
C THR A 203 7.52 0.74 8.93
N VAL A 204 6.22 0.59 8.69
CA VAL A 204 5.25 0.34 9.76
C VAL A 204 5.56 -0.99 10.47
N GLY A 205 5.88 -2.05 9.70
CA GLY A 205 6.23 -3.36 10.24
C GLY A 205 7.46 -3.33 11.13
N PHE A 206 8.56 -2.70 10.66
CA PHE A 206 9.77 -2.54 11.48
C PHE A 206 9.52 -1.63 12.69
N SER A 207 8.74 -0.56 12.55
CA SER A 207 8.39 0.33 13.67
C SER A 207 7.59 -0.41 14.74
N LEU A 208 6.56 -1.17 14.34
CA LEU A 208 5.79 -2.03 15.24
C LEU A 208 6.71 -3.04 15.93
N TRP A 209 7.51 -3.78 15.17
CA TRP A 209 8.38 -4.82 15.72
C TRP A 209 9.36 -4.25 16.74
N TRP A 210 10.04 -3.17 16.38
CA TRP A 210 10.99 -2.50 17.25
C TRP A 210 10.33 -1.96 18.53
N LEU A 211 9.17 -1.31 18.40
CA LEU A 211 8.43 -0.77 19.55
C LEU A 211 7.88 -1.87 20.46
N TYR A 212 7.42 -3.00 19.92
CA TYR A 212 7.04 -4.15 20.74
C TYR A 212 8.22 -4.71 21.51
N LEU A 213 9.39 -4.88 20.88
CA LEU A 213 10.59 -5.37 21.56
C LEU A 213 11.09 -4.42 22.66
N LEU A 214 10.97 -3.11 22.44
CA LEU A 214 11.44 -2.11 23.38
C LEU A 214 10.47 -1.88 24.56
N LEU A 215 9.18 -1.76 24.27
CA LEU A 215 8.17 -1.34 25.26
C LEU A 215 7.40 -2.51 25.88
N LEU A 216 7.36 -3.65 25.21
CA LEU A 216 6.57 -4.82 25.59
C LEU A 216 7.39 -6.13 25.45
N PRO A 217 8.61 -6.21 25.97
CA PRO A 217 9.51 -7.36 25.74
C PRO A 217 8.98 -8.68 26.29
N ALA A 218 8.02 -8.64 27.23
CA ALA A 218 7.40 -9.84 27.82
C ALA A 218 6.30 -10.45 26.92
N LEU A 219 5.86 -9.75 25.85
CA LEU A 219 4.84 -10.29 24.96
C LEU A 219 5.42 -11.23 23.92
N ASP A 220 4.84 -12.42 23.83
CA ASP A 220 5.18 -13.40 22.80
C ASP A 220 4.46 -13.07 21.50
N LEU A 221 5.15 -12.43 20.56
CA LEU A 221 4.62 -12.00 19.27
C LEU A 221 4.22 -13.16 18.33
N THR A 222 4.55 -14.42 18.70
CA THR A 222 4.12 -15.59 17.91
C THR A 222 2.67 -15.99 18.21
N ARG A 223 2.11 -15.51 19.31
CA ARG A 223 0.72 -15.77 19.71
C ARG A 223 -0.19 -14.67 19.15
N LEU A 224 -1.25 -15.09 18.48
CA LEU A 224 -2.38 -14.26 18.06
C LEU A 224 -3.60 -14.67 18.86
N MET A 225 -4.26 -13.68 19.49
CA MET A 225 -5.59 -13.87 20.07
C MET A 225 -6.67 -13.39 19.09
#